data_a6b0e8aaec684470a1f6ff3a37b8df81
#
_entry.id   a6b0e8aaec684470a1f6ff3a37b8df81
#
_cell.length_a   1.000
_cell.length_b   1.000
_cell.length_c   1.000
_cell.angle_alpha   90.00
_cell.angle_beta   90.00
_cell.angle_gamma   90.00
#
_symmetry.space_group_name_H-M   'P 1'
#
loop_
_entity.id
_entity.type
_entity.pdbx_description
1 polymer ?
#
loop_
_entity_poly.entity_id
_entity_poly.type
_entity_poly.pdbx_seq_one_letter_code
_entity_poly.pdbx_strand_id
1 'polypeptide(L)'
;GDKQHMLGKFLYFSLANLLVDKDELSSLCESIGIAYAGCNRLSVSDAFRSATGDIRERVPVTTDGETNIYLAYCRDNKHTVGILSRELVKETLNRHTNQYEKLANISYDKADGIFRCDNMVYDDAVDVPECCRRAEELFELYQRCANRKQIETICVNYLRSLEATKLSITGHMYFVPRNYMDGVDIFEDFISLLGGLNQRATPLVVNSFYIIDDAKQREKMTEEFYIAVKKEIATYQEKCDYLIKSSSQSPAVMDRWVL
;
A
#
# COMPACT_ATOMS: atom_id res chain seq x y z
N GLY A 1 -9.38 23.34 28.60
CA GLY A 1 -10.39 23.60 27.60
C GLY A 1 -11.56 22.67 27.80
N ASP A 2 -12.72 23.24 27.84
CA ASP A 2 -13.95 22.57 28.22
C ASP A 2 -14.32 21.44 27.27
N LYS A 3 -14.01 20.19 27.62
CA LYS A 3 -14.41 19.00 26.88
C LYS A 3 -15.94 18.87 26.69
N GLN A 4 -16.73 19.65 27.45
CA GLN A 4 -18.19 19.65 27.41
C GLN A 4 -18.78 20.23 26.11
N HIS A 5 -18.02 21.09 25.41
CA HIS A 5 -18.44 21.71 24.16
C HIS A 5 -17.87 21.04 22.90
N MET A 6 -17.20 19.89 23.05
CA MET A 6 -16.64 19.16 21.93
C MET A 6 -17.56 18.03 21.52
N LEU A 7 -17.82 17.90 20.23
CA LEU A 7 -18.54 16.75 19.66
C LEU A 7 -17.66 15.50 19.57
N GLY A 8 -16.37 15.70 19.35
CA GLY A 8 -15.40 14.64 19.18
C GLY A 8 -14.17 15.12 18.46
N LYS A 9 -13.45 14.18 17.83
CA LYS A 9 -12.30 14.46 16.98
C LYS A 9 -12.52 13.94 15.58
N PHE A 10 -12.06 14.70 14.62
CA PHE A 10 -11.87 14.26 13.25
C PHE A 10 -10.45 13.70 13.12
N LEU A 11 -10.30 12.53 12.51
CA LEU A 11 -9.03 11.83 12.38
C LEU A 11 -8.77 11.46 10.90
N TYR A 12 -7.57 11.76 10.44
CA TYR A 12 -7.09 11.33 9.13
C TYR A 12 -5.72 10.66 9.28
N PHE A 13 -5.50 9.55 8.58
CA PHE A 13 -4.18 8.90 8.53
C PHE A 13 -3.91 8.23 7.19
N SER A 14 -2.64 8.03 6.91
CA SER A 14 -2.15 7.28 5.76
C SER A 14 -1.00 6.39 6.16
N LEU A 15 -1.08 5.12 5.77
CA LEU A 15 -0.05 4.12 6.08
C LEU A 15 0.97 3.95 4.95
N ALA A 16 0.74 4.56 3.79
CA ALA A 16 1.57 4.34 2.61
C ALA A 16 1.78 2.84 2.33
N ASN A 17 2.98 2.42 1.95
CA ASN A 17 3.33 1.01 1.71
C ASN A 17 4.29 0.47 2.78
N LEU A 18 4.01 0.74 4.05
CA LEU A 18 4.90 0.36 5.15
C LEU A 18 5.14 -1.15 5.24
N LEU A 19 6.29 -1.49 5.78
CA LEU A 19 6.66 -2.84 6.21
C LEU A 19 7.25 -2.75 7.62
N VAL A 20 6.69 -3.49 8.55
CA VAL A 20 7.13 -3.51 9.95
C VAL A 20 7.33 -4.95 10.40
N ASP A 21 8.46 -5.21 11.03
CA ASP A 21 8.76 -6.51 11.62
C ASP A 21 7.62 -6.95 12.55
N LYS A 22 7.16 -8.19 12.42
CA LYS A 22 5.99 -8.70 13.16
C LYS A 22 6.22 -8.74 14.66
N ASP A 23 7.44 -9.07 15.09
CA ASP A 23 7.78 -9.13 16.51
C ASP A 23 7.85 -7.72 17.11
N GLU A 24 8.44 -6.78 16.40
CA GLU A 24 8.45 -5.36 16.79
C GLU A 24 7.04 -4.77 16.83
N LEU A 25 6.20 -5.11 15.87
CA LEU A 25 4.80 -4.68 15.84
C LEU A 25 4.02 -5.22 17.03
N SER A 26 4.18 -6.49 17.34
CA SER A 26 3.55 -7.13 18.50
C SER A 26 3.95 -6.45 19.80
N SER A 27 5.25 -6.19 19.97
CA SER A 27 5.79 -5.49 21.16
C SER A 27 5.26 -4.06 21.27
N LEU A 28 5.17 -3.35 20.16
CA LEU A 28 4.60 -2.00 20.11
C LEU A 28 3.14 -2.01 20.54
N CYS A 29 2.33 -2.89 19.96
CA CYS A 29 0.91 -3.01 20.31
C CYS A 29 0.72 -3.31 21.80
N GLU A 30 1.50 -4.22 22.34
CA GLU A 30 1.46 -4.53 23.78
C GLU A 30 1.83 -3.32 24.63
N SER A 31 2.85 -2.58 24.25
CA SER A 31 3.35 -1.42 25.04
C SER A 31 2.35 -0.28 25.13
N ILE A 32 1.52 -0.07 24.12
CA ILE A 32 0.56 1.04 24.09
C ILE A 32 -0.89 0.61 24.28
N GLY A 33 -1.15 -0.68 24.47
CA GLY A 33 -2.48 -1.21 24.75
C GLY A 33 -3.41 -1.32 23.54
N ILE A 34 -2.86 -1.52 22.34
CA ILE A 34 -3.64 -1.83 21.14
C ILE A 34 -3.70 -3.34 20.95
N ALA A 35 -4.92 -3.86 20.75
CA ALA A 35 -5.09 -5.29 20.54
C ALA A 35 -4.38 -5.77 19.27
N TYR A 36 -3.56 -6.79 19.41
CA TYR A 36 -2.84 -7.44 18.34
C TYR A 36 -3.28 -8.90 18.24
N ALA A 37 -4.07 -9.20 17.22
CA ALA A 37 -4.57 -10.56 16.97
C ALA A 37 -3.59 -11.45 16.18
N GLY A 38 -2.40 -10.93 15.91
CA GLY A 38 -1.41 -11.57 15.05
C GLY A 38 -1.63 -11.23 13.57
N CYS A 39 -0.55 -11.31 12.81
CA CYS A 39 -0.58 -11.20 11.36
C CYS A 39 -0.30 -12.57 10.76
N ASN A 40 -1.15 -13.03 9.88
CA ASN A 40 -0.89 -14.25 9.14
C ASN A 40 0.40 -14.11 8.35
N ARG A 41 1.21 -15.16 8.33
CA ARG A 41 2.37 -15.18 7.43
C ARG A 41 1.88 -15.14 6.00
N LEU A 42 2.47 -14.27 5.20
CA LEU A 42 2.33 -14.39 3.75
C LEU A 42 2.89 -15.74 3.32
N SER A 43 2.24 -16.40 2.38
CA SER A 43 2.84 -17.56 1.74
C SER A 43 4.14 -17.14 1.06
N VAL A 44 5.05 -18.08 0.92
CA VAL A 44 6.32 -17.83 0.22
C VAL A 44 6.05 -17.35 -1.21
N SER A 45 5.02 -17.91 -1.86
CA SER A 45 4.58 -17.48 -3.19
C SER A 45 4.09 -16.03 -3.23
N ASP A 46 3.30 -15.62 -2.25
CA ASP A 46 2.81 -14.24 -2.17
C ASP A 46 3.93 -13.26 -1.84
N ALA A 47 4.85 -13.63 -0.95
CA ALA A 47 6.02 -12.83 -0.64
C ALA A 47 6.93 -12.62 -1.87
N PHE A 48 7.15 -13.68 -2.64
CA PHE A 48 7.93 -13.62 -3.88
C PHE A 48 7.26 -12.72 -4.92
N ARG A 49 5.95 -12.88 -5.11
CA ARG A 49 5.16 -12.05 -6.05
C ARG A 49 5.19 -10.58 -5.64
N SER A 50 5.00 -10.29 -4.37
CA SER A 50 5.02 -8.91 -3.84
C SER A 50 6.40 -8.28 -3.99
N ALA A 51 7.45 -8.99 -3.62
CA ALA A 51 8.82 -8.49 -3.70
C ALA A 51 9.24 -8.20 -5.15
N THR A 52 9.00 -9.13 -6.06
CA THR A 52 9.32 -8.93 -7.48
C THR A 52 8.41 -7.90 -8.14
N GLY A 53 7.16 -7.80 -7.72
CA GLY A 53 6.21 -6.79 -8.19
C GLY A 53 6.56 -5.36 -7.78
N ASP A 54 7.31 -5.19 -6.70
CA ASP A 54 7.80 -3.89 -6.24
C ASP A 54 9.03 -3.40 -7.04
N ILE A 55 9.66 -4.26 -7.80
CA ILE A 55 10.72 -3.86 -8.72
C ILE A 55 10.09 -3.15 -9.90
N ARG A 56 10.17 -1.84 -9.87
CA ARG A 56 9.59 -0.98 -10.90
C ARG A 56 10.40 0.31 -10.97
N GLU A 57 11.17 0.46 -12.05
CA GLU A 57 12.00 1.64 -12.30
C GLU A 57 11.65 2.25 -13.64
N ARG A 58 11.36 3.55 -13.61
CA ARG A 58 11.17 4.33 -14.83
C ARG A 58 12.44 5.14 -15.09
N VAL A 59 13.10 4.89 -16.22
CA VAL A 59 14.38 5.50 -16.56
C VAL A 59 14.25 6.29 -17.87
N PRO A 60 14.28 7.62 -17.84
CA PRO A 60 14.42 8.43 -19.03
C PRO A 60 15.90 8.46 -19.47
N VAL A 61 16.14 8.22 -20.74
CA VAL A 61 17.49 8.32 -21.34
C VAL A 61 17.42 9.23 -22.56
N THR A 62 18.20 10.31 -22.56
CA THR A 62 18.29 11.24 -23.67
C THR A 62 19.58 11.00 -24.44
N THR A 63 19.43 10.66 -25.73
CA THR A 63 20.53 10.47 -26.67
C THR A 63 20.24 11.24 -27.96
N ASP A 64 21.17 12.07 -28.39
CA ASP A 64 21.06 12.86 -29.63
C ASP A 64 19.76 13.70 -29.73
N GLY A 65 19.33 14.28 -28.60
CA GLY A 65 18.11 15.09 -28.53
C GLY A 65 16.81 14.33 -28.46
N GLU A 66 16.84 13.00 -28.56
CA GLU A 66 15.66 12.13 -28.34
C GLU A 66 15.67 11.53 -26.94
N THR A 67 14.52 11.57 -26.28
CA THR A 67 14.33 10.95 -24.98
C THR A 67 13.54 9.66 -25.13
N ASN A 68 14.15 8.54 -24.75
CA ASN A 68 13.47 7.26 -24.58
C ASN A 68 13.13 7.06 -23.11
N ILE A 69 11.93 6.53 -22.84
CA ILE A 69 11.49 6.18 -21.49
C ILE A 69 11.43 4.67 -21.40
N TYR A 70 12.24 4.12 -20.50
CA TYR A 70 12.28 2.71 -20.21
C TYR A 70 11.58 2.40 -18.87
N LEU A 71 10.89 1.28 -18.82
CA LEU A 71 10.34 0.73 -17.60
C LEU A 71 10.95 -0.64 -17.33
N ALA A 72 11.68 -0.76 -16.24
CA ALA A 72 12.15 -2.05 -15.74
C ALA A 72 11.15 -2.59 -14.72
N TYR A 73 10.69 -3.81 -14.92
CA TYR A 73 9.74 -4.46 -14.02
C TYR A 73 9.80 -5.98 -14.18
N CYS A 74 9.20 -6.69 -13.22
CA CYS A 74 9.10 -8.16 -13.28
C CYS A 74 7.75 -8.60 -13.83
N ARG A 75 7.76 -9.56 -14.74
CA ARG A 75 6.55 -10.21 -15.27
C ARG A 75 6.60 -11.72 -15.07
N ASP A 76 5.44 -12.35 -15.19
CA ASP A 76 5.33 -13.80 -15.04
C ASP A 76 6.14 -14.54 -16.08
N ASN A 77 6.78 -15.61 -15.63
CA ASN A 77 7.54 -16.55 -16.45
C ASN A 77 6.84 -17.92 -16.46
N LYS A 78 7.39 -18.88 -17.18
CA LYS A 78 6.86 -20.24 -17.24
C LYS A 78 6.72 -20.84 -15.84
N HIS A 79 5.56 -21.41 -15.59
CA HIS A 79 5.30 -22.09 -14.31
C HIS A 79 6.03 -23.45 -14.28
N THR A 80 6.83 -23.62 -13.24
CA THR A 80 7.48 -24.90 -12.90
C THR A 80 7.07 -25.28 -11.50
N VAL A 81 6.66 -26.53 -11.28
CA VAL A 81 6.23 -27.00 -9.97
C VAL A 81 7.39 -26.90 -8.96
N GLY A 82 7.12 -26.29 -7.81
CA GLY A 82 8.10 -26.09 -6.74
C GLY A 82 9.08 -24.95 -6.94
N ILE A 83 9.06 -24.28 -8.09
CA ILE A 83 9.93 -23.14 -8.40
C ILE A 83 9.08 -21.91 -8.70
N LEU A 84 9.27 -20.86 -7.91
CA LEU A 84 8.71 -19.54 -8.19
C LEU A 84 9.65 -18.83 -9.16
N SER A 85 9.12 -18.30 -10.24
CA SER A 85 9.94 -17.69 -11.29
C SER A 85 9.25 -16.48 -11.89
N ARG A 86 10.01 -15.41 -12.06
CA ARG A 86 9.62 -14.24 -12.82
C ARG A 86 10.81 -13.76 -13.65
N GLU A 87 10.55 -13.00 -14.69
CA GLU A 87 11.61 -12.37 -15.47
C GLU A 87 11.62 -10.86 -15.29
N LEU A 88 12.82 -10.31 -15.06
CA LEU A 88 13.05 -8.88 -15.11
C LEU A 88 13.18 -8.46 -16.57
N VAL A 89 12.36 -7.50 -16.98
CA VAL A 89 12.32 -7.01 -18.35
C VAL A 89 12.46 -5.49 -18.39
N LYS A 90 12.95 -4.98 -19.52
CA LYS A 90 12.94 -3.58 -19.86
C LYS A 90 11.99 -3.34 -21.02
N GLU A 91 10.99 -2.51 -20.82
CA GLU A 91 10.01 -2.09 -21.82
C GLU A 91 10.29 -0.68 -22.28
N THR A 92 10.20 -0.39 -23.58
CA THR A 92 10.28 0.96 -24.12
C THR A 92 8.88 1.53 -24.24
N LEU A 93 8.57 2.57 -23.42
CA LEU A 93 7.21 3.07 -23.26
C LEU A 93 6.74 4.04 -24.36
N ASN A 94 7.64 4.77 -24.99
CA ASN A 94 7.29 5.82 -25.95
C ASN A 94 7.36 5.36 -27.42
N ARG A 95 7.12 4.07 -27.66
CA ARG A 95 7.08 3.50 -29.00
C ARG A 95 5.72 2.88 -29.31
N HIS A 96 5.35 2.86 -30.60
CA HIS A 96 4.05 2.33 -31.06
C HIS A 96 3.91 0.81 -30.86
N THR A 97 5.01 0.09 -30.78
CA THR A 97 5.06 -1.34 -30.48
C THR A 97 5.77 -1.57 -29.17
N ASN A 98 5.16 -2.35 -28.30
CA ASN A 98 5.79 -2.76 -27.04
C ASN A 98 7.02 -3.63 -27.36
N GLN A 99 8.20 -3.08 -27.09
CA GLN A 99 9.45 -3.81 -27.20
C GLN A 99 9.94 -4.17 -25.79
N TYR A 100 10.17 -5.46 -25.60
CA TYR A 100 10.66 -6.02 -24.35
C TYR A 100 12.05 -6.57 -24.54
N GLU A 101 12.94 -6.24 -23.61
CA GLU A 101 14.22 -6.91 -23.46
C GLU A 101 14.25 -7.65 -22.15
N LYS A 102 14.60 -8.91 -22.19
CA LYS A 102 14.78 -9.73 -20.99
C LYS A 102 16.13 -9.40 -20.36
N LEU A 103 16.14 -9.02 -19.09
CA LEU A 103 17.34 -8.62 -18.38
C LEU A 103 17.86 -9.69 -17.40
N ALA A 104 16.97 -10.46 -16.79
CA ALA A 104 17.33 -11.52 -15.86
C ALA A 104 16.17 -12.47 -15.60
N ASN A 105 16.48 -13.67 -15.11
CA ASN A 105 15.53 -14.59 -14.48
C ASN A 105 15.68 -14.47 -12.97
N ILE A 106 14.57 -14.27 -12.28
CA ILE A 106 14.51 -14.26 -10.83
C ILE A 106 13.69 -15.46 -10.39
N SER A 107 14.27 -16.32 -9.56
CA SER A 107 13.61 -17.56 -9.12
C SER A 107 13.87 -17.86 -7.66
N TYR A 108 12.96 -18.61 -7.07
CA TYR A 108 13.09 -19.18 -5.75
C TYR A 108 12.67 -20.66 -5.81
N ASP A 109 13.59 -21.54 -5.48
CA ASP A 109 13.32 -22.96 -5.40
C ASP A 109 12.88 -23.30 -3.97
N LYS A 110 11.65 -23.78 -3.83
CA LYS A 110 11.09 -24.14 -2.51
C LYS A 110 11.79 -25.33 -1.88
N ALA A 111 12.45 -26.17 -2.68
CA ALA A 111 13.15 -27.35 -2.19
C ALA A 111 14.47 -27.00 -1.50
N ASP A 112 15.28 -26.13 -2.09
CA ASP A 112 16.57 -25.73 -1.52
C ASP A 112 16.55 -24.40 -0.74
N GLY A 113 15.47 -23.62 -0.89
CA GLY A 113 15.30 -22.34 -0.20
C GLY A 113 16.24 -21.24 -0.69
N ILE A 114 16.72 -21.32 -1.93
CA ILE A 114 17.68 -20.36 -2.49
C ILE A 114 16.99 -19.44 -3.49
N PHE A 115 17.18 -18.14 -3.28
CA PHE A 115 16.80 -17.09 -4.22
C PHE A 115 17.92 -16.90 -5.24
N ARG A 116 17.58 -16.97 -6.52
CA ARG A 116 18.54 -16.88 -7.62
C ARG A 116 18.18 -15.79 -8.60
N CYS A 117 19.21 -15.14 -9.12
CA CYS A 117 19.14 -14.26 -10.28
C CYS A 117 20.08 -14.82 -11.35
N ASP A 118 19.51 -15.39 -12.38
CA ASP A 118 20.26 -16.04 -13.46
C ASP A 118 20.11 -15.27 -14.78
N ASN A 119 21.02 -15.53 -15.71
CA ASN A 119 21.00 -14.97 -17.06
C ASN A 119 20.92 -13.44 -17.07
N MET A 120 21.64 -12.81 -16.15
CA MET A 120 21.72 -11.35 -16.09
C MET A 120 22.41 -10.78 -17.32
N VAL A 121 21.75 -9.84 -17.95
CA VAL A 121 22.27 -9.10 -19.11
C VAL A 121 22.67 -7.70 -18.65
N TYR A 122 23.83 -7.23 -19.10
CA TYR A 122 24.22 -5.85 -18.86
C TYR A 122 23.31 -4.90 -19.65
N ASP A 123 22.87 -3.84 -19.03
CA ASP A 123 22.08 -2.77 -19.64
C ASP A 123 22.58 -1.40 -19.20
N ASP A 124 22.69 -0.47 -20.15
CA ASP A 124 23.21 0.89 -19.87
C ASP A 124 22.23 1.74 -19.03
N ALA A 125 20.94 1.47 -19.13
CA ALA A 125 19.90 2.27 -18.47
C ALA A 125 19.43 1.66 -17.13
N VAL A 126 19.50 0.35 -16.98
CA VAL A 126 18.98 -0.38 -15.81
C VAL A 126 20.13 -1.10 -15.10
N ASP A 127 20.27 -0.87 -13.81
CA ASP A 127 21.19 -1.61 -12.96
C ASP A 127 20.55 -2.96 -12.58
N VAL A 128 20.81 -3.96 -13.40
CA VAL A 128 20.21 -5.29 -13.25
C VAL A 128 20.63 -5.98 -11.95
N PRO A 129 21.92 -6.00 -11.55
CA PRO A 129 22.32 -6.57 -10.27
C PRO A 129 21.64 -5.89 -9.07
N GLU A 130 21.46 -4.58 -9.10
CA GLU A 130 20.78 -3.84 -8.04
C GLU A 130 19.29 -4.16 -7.97
N CYS A 131 18.61 -4.31 -9.12
CA CYS A 131 17.22 -4.78 -9.15
C CYS A 131 17.07 -6.16 -8.53
N CYS A 132 17.98 -7.06 -8.83
CA CYS A 132 18.01 -8.41 -8.27
C CYS A 132 18.27 -8.40 -6.76
N ARG A 133 19.22 -7.60 -6.31
CA ARG A 133 19.54 -7.44 -4.88
C ARG A 133 18.32 -6.90 -4.11
N ARG A 134 17.65 -5.89 -4.65
CA ARG A 134 16.43 -5.34 -4.05
C ARG A 134 15.30 -6.35 -3.99
N ALA A 135 15.12 -7.14 -5.05
CA ALA A 135 14.09 -8.19 -5.07
C ALA A 135 14.32 -9.22 -3.95
N GLU A 136 15.56 -9.67 -3.75
CA GLU A 136 15.92 -10.60 -2.68
C GLU A 136 15.70 -9.99 -1.29
N GLU A 137 16.15 -8.76 -1.08
CA GLU A 137 15.95 -8.02 0.18
C GLU A 137 14.46 -7.86 0.49
N LEU A 138 13.65 -7.44 -0.47
CA LEU A 138 12.21 -7.30 -0.30
C LEU A 138 11.52 -8.64 -0.05
N PHE A 139 11.99 -9.71 -0.68
CA PHE A 139 11.48 -11.05 -0.46
C PHE A 139 11.65 -11.50 1.01
N GLU A 140 12.82 -11.26 1.58
CA GLU A 140 13.07 -11.51 3.00
C GLU A 140 12.20 -10.64 3.90
N LEU A 141 12.07 -9.35 3.59
CA LEU A 141 11.24 -8.42 4.35
C LEU A 141 9.76 -8.81 4.32
N TYR A 142 9.22 -9.19 3.16
CA TYR A 142 7.83 -9.62 3.07
C TYR A 142 7.51 -10.89 3.85
N GLN A 143 8.48 -11.77 4.03
CA GLN A 143 8.30 -12.97 4.86
C GLN A 143 8.31 -12.64 6.37
N ARG A 144 9.09 -11.66 6.79
CA ARG A 144 9.28 -11.27 8.19
C ARG A 144 8.35 -10.18 8.66
N CYS A 145 7.96 -9.27 7.76
CA CYS A 145 7.23 -8.06 8.11
C CYS A 145 5.72 -8.19 7.89
N ALA A 146 4.97 -7.45 8.68
CA ALA A 146 3.59 -7.12 8.40
C ALA A 146 3.54 -6.04 7.32
N ASN A 147 2.65 -6.21 6.36
CA ASN A 147 2.43 -5.25 5.28
C ASN A 147 1.33 -4.24 5.64
N ARG A 148 1.12 -3.26 4.76
CA ARG A 148 0.09 -2.23 4.90
C ARG A 148 -1.28 -2.81 5.21
N LYS A 149 -1.72 -3.83 4.49
CA LYS A 149 -3.05 -4.44 4.64
C LYS A 149 -3.26 -5.04 6.02
N GLN A 150 -2.25 -5.70 6.55
CA GLN A 150 -2.30 -6.31 7.87
C GLN A 150 -2.35 -5.25 8.98
N ILE A 151 -1.55 -4.20 8.85
CA ILE A 151 -1.54 -3.10 9.81
C ILE A 151 -2.81 -2.25 9.71
N GLU A 152 -3.34 -2.06 8.51
CA GLU A 152 -4.65 -1.42 8.31
C GLU A 152 -5.75 -2.13 9.10
N THR A 153 -5.75 -3.45 9.11
CA THR A 153 -6.72 -4.23 9.90
C THR A 153 -6.60 -3.93 11.39
N ILE A 154 -5.39 -3.81 11.92
CA ILE A 154 -5.16 -3.41 13.33
C ILE A 154 -5.73 -2.02 13.58
N CYS A 155 -5.44 -1.07 12.70
CA CYS A 155 -5.95 0.31 12.80
C CYS A 155 -7.47 0.36 12.78
N VAL A 156 -8.10 -0.30 11.82
CA VAL A 156 -9.56 -0.33 11.68
C VAL A 156 -10.23 -0.98 12.90
N ASN A 157 -9.68 -2.07 13.41
CA ASN A 157 -10.22 -2.71 14.61
C ASN A 157 -10.10 -1.81 15.84
N TYR A 158 -8.97 -1.12 15.99
CA TYR A 158 -8.80 -0.17 17.08
C TYR A 158 -9.79 0.99 16.98
N LEU A 159 -9.94 1.59 15.81
CA LEU A 159 -10.90 2.69 15.60
C LEU A 159 -12.34 2.24 15.81
N ARG A 160 -12.67 1.01 15.46
CA ARG A 160 -13.99 0.43 15.77
C ARG A 160 -14.21 0.34 17.27
N SER A 161 -13.19 0.03 18.07
CA SER A 161 -13.28 0.03 19.53
C SER A 161 -13.52 1.42 20.12
N LEU A 162 -13.21 2.46 19.38
CA LEU A 162 -13.50 3.87 19.73
C LEU A 162 -14.86 4.34 19.21
N GLU A 163 -15.68 3.44 18.68
CA GLU A 163 -16.94 3.77 18.01
C GLU A 163 -16.79 4.82 16.91
N ALA A 164 -15.64 4.82 16.24
CA ALA A 164 -15.36 5.75 15.16
C ALA A 164 -16.25 5.48 13.94
N THR A 165 -16.71 6.54 13.30
CA THR A 165 -17.47 6.49 12.07
C THR A 165 -16.56 6.86 10.90
N LYS A 166 -16.49 5.99 9.91
CA LYS A 166 -15.73 6.26 8.68
C LYS A 166 -16.48 7.28 7.82
N LEU A 167 -15.79 8.36 7.45
CA LEU A 167 -16.38 9.50 6.73
C LEU A 167 -16.17 9.43 5.22
N SER A 168 -15.28 8.56 4.74
CA SER A 168 -14.99 8.42 3.31
C SER A 168 -15.05 6.96 2.88
N ILE A 169 -15.46 6.71 1.64
CA ILE A 169 -15.49 5.35 1.06
C ILE A 169 -14.06 4.88 0.79
N THR A 170 -13.22 5.79 0.31
CA THR A 170 -11.79 5.55 0.06
C THR A 170 -10.95 6.39 1.01
N GLY A 171 -9.83 5.83 1.48
CA GLY A 171 -8.97 6.54 2.42
C GLY A 171 -9.39 6.33 3.88
N HIS A 172 -8.69 7.01 4.75
CA HIS A 172 -8.79 6.82 6.20
C HIS A 172 -9.16 8.14 6.90
N MET A 173 -10.43 8.49 6.79
CA MET A 173 -11.02 9.64 7.47
C MET A 173 -12.12 9.15 8.42
N TYR A 174 -12.01 9.51 9.69
CA TYR A 174 -12.90 9.04 10.73
C TYR A 174 -13.35 10.18 11.64
N PHE A 175 -14.56 10.04 12.16
CA PHE A 175 -15.03 10.82 13.28
C PHE A 175 -15.04 9.94 14.53
N VAL A 176 -14.42 10.42 15.62
CA VAL A 176 -14.38 9.74 16.92
C VAL A 176 -15.21 10.54 17.91
N PRO A 177 -16.25 9.93 18.53
CA PRO A 177 -17.10 10.60 19.48
C PRO A 177 -16.36 11.09 20.72
N ARG A 178 -16.90 12.13 21.36
CA ARG A 178 -16.30 12.76 22.54
C ARG A 178 -15.86 11.79 23.63
N ASN A 179 -16.65 10.78 23.92
CA ASN A 179 -16.36 9.83 25.00
C ASN A 179 -15.11 8.96 24.73
N TYR A 180 -14.64 8.91 23.50
CA TYR A 180 -13.52 8.10 23.06
C TYR A 180 -12.32 8.91 22.56
N MET A 181 -12.35 10.24 22.71
CA MET A 181 -11.30 11.11 22.20
C MET A 181 -9.90 10.80 22.75
N ASP A 182 -9.81 10.35 24.00
CA ASP A 182 -8.53 9.99 24.60
C ASP A 182 -7.84 8.83 23.86
N GLY A 183 -8.62 7.95 23.24
CA GLY A 183 -8.10 6.87 22.39
C GLY A 183 -7.46 7.35 21.09
N VAL A 184 -7.77 8.56 20.63
CA VAL A 184 -7.16 9.15 19.45
C VAL A 184 -5.69 9.47 19.70
N ASP A 185 -5.34 9.94 20.90
CA ASP A 185 -3.95 10.24 21.28
C ASP A 185 -3.10 8.96 21.24
N ILE A 186 -3.64 7.84 21.72
CA ILE A 186 -3.00 6.52 21.63
C ILE A 186 -2.78 6.11 20.17
N PHE A 187 -3.78 6.34 19.32
CA PHE A 187 -3.69 6.04 17.90
C PHE A 187 -2.64 6.88 17.18
N GLU A 188 -2.57 8.17 17.48
CA GLU A 188 -1.54 9.06 16.94
C GLU A 188 -0.12 8.62 17.35
N ASP A 189 0.06 8.24 18.61
CA ASP A 189 1.32 7.69 19.11
C ASP A 189 1.67 6.38 18.39
N PHE A 190 0.68 5.52 18.17
CA PHE A 190 0.86 4.27 17.43
C PHE A 190 1.39 4.53 16.01
N ILE A 191 0.76 5.41 15.24
CA ILE A 191 1.19 5.74 13.89
C ILE A 191 2.59 6.37 13.89
N SER A 192 2.88 7.26 14.84
CA SER A 192 4.20 7.88 14.96
C SER A 192 5.30 6.85 15.26
N LEU A 193 5.04 5.91 16.15
CA LEU A 193 5.97 4.84 16.51
C LEU A 193 6.13 3.83 15.36
N LEU A 194 5.07 3.52 14.63
CA LEU A 194 5.15 2.72 13.41
C LEU A 194 6.09 3.35 12.38
N GLY A 195 6.05 4.68 12.24
CA GLY A 195 6.96 5.40 11.35
C GLY A 195 8.44 5.13 11.66
N GLY A 196 8.79 5.01 12.93
CA GLY A 196 10.13 4.66 13.37
C GLY A 196 10.53 3.20 13.14
N LEU A 197 9.57 2.30 13.03
CA LEU A 197 9.77 0.86 12.76
C LEU A 197 9.66 0.51 11.28
N ASN A 198 9.18 1.44 10.45
CA ASN A 198 8.97 1.19 9.03
C ASN A 198 10.29 0.91 8.31
N GLN A 199 10.37 -0.23 7.65
CA GLN A 199 11.54 -0.65 6.86
C GLN A 199 11.61 0.08 5.50
N ARG A 200 10.58 0.85 5.15
CA ARG A 200 10.56 1.67 3.94
C ARG A 200 10.72 3.14 4.29
N ALA A 201 11.23 3.93 3.33
CA ALA A 201 11.47 5.36 3.52
C ALA A 201 10.21 6.23 3.40
N THR A 202 9.06 5.65 3.09
CA THR A 202 7.81 6.39 2.91
C THR A 202 7.25 6.86 4.25
N PRO A 203 6.96 8.16 4.41
CA PRO A 203 6.43 8.69 5.66
C PRO A 203 4.98 8.25 5.89
N LEU A 204 4.64 7.97 7.13
CA LEU A 204 3.27 7.81 7.58
C LEU A 204 2.71 9.16 8.00
N VAL A 205 1.41 9.35 7.82
CA VAL A 205 0.74 10.60 8.18
C VAL A 205 -0.41 10.29 9.13
N VAL A 206 -0.52 11.08 10.19
CA VAL A 206 -1.67 11.10 11.08
C VAL A 206 -1.94 12.52 11.54
N ASN A 207 -3.18 12.95 11.44
CA ASN A 207 -3.63 14.24 11.94
C ASN A 207 -5.02 14.11 12.56
N SER A 208 -5.25 14.83 13.64
CA SER A 208 -6.58 14.95 14.22
C SER A 208 -6.87 16.40 14.65
N PHE A 209 -8.12 16.75 14.72
CA PHE A 209 -8.57 18.05 15.24
C PHE A 209 -9.91 17.92 15.94
N TYR A 210 -10.08 18.76 16.95
CA TYR A 210 -11.32 18.83 17.70
C TYR A 210 -12.44 19.40 16.87
N ILE A 211 -13.63 18.85 17.06
CA ILE A 211 -14.86 19.37 16.50
C ILE A 211 -15.68 19.93 17.64
N ILE A 212 -15.93 21.25 17.57
CA ILE A 212 -16.65 21.97 18.60
C ILE A 212 -18.15 21.87 18.35
N ASP A 213 -18.94 21.75 19.42
CA ASP A 213 -20.39 21.77 19.36
C ASP A 213 -20.92 23.20 19.09
N ASP A 214 -20.80 23.63 17.85
CA ASP A 214 -21.23 24.90 17.32
C ASP A 214 -22.17 24.65 16.14
N ALA A 215 -23.33 25.26 16.12
CA ALA A 215 -24.32 25.09 15.07
C ALA A 215 -23.76 25.41 13.67
N LYS A 216 -22.93 26.45 13.57
CA LYS A 216 -22.28 26.88 12.34
C LYS A 216 -21.25 25.83 11.83
N GLN A 217 -20.47 25.25 12.75
CA GLN A 217 -19.53 24.19 12.41
C GLN A 217 -20.24 22.90 12.03
N ARG A 218 -21.33 22.53 12.70
CA ARG A 218 -22.14 21.36 12.33
C ARG A 218 -22.70 21.50 10.91
N GLU A 219 -23.22 22.67 10.59
CA GLU A 219 -23.75 22.97 9.24
C GLU A 219 -22.65 22.85 8.18
N LYS A 220 -21.50 23.48 8.42
CA LYS A 220 -20.35 23.46 7.53
C LYS A 220 -19.78 22.04 7.34
N MET A 221 -19.67 21.27 8.41
CA MET A 221 -19.23 19.88 8.34
C MET A 221 -20.19 19.00 7.54
N THR A 222 -21.49 19.17 7.74
CA THR A 222 -22.50 18.44 7.00
C THR A 222 -22.42 18.77 5.52
N GLU A 223 -22.19 20.00 5.18
CA GLU A 223 -22.00 20.46 3.80
C GLU A 223 -20.73 19.89 3.17
N GLU A 224 -19.59 19.98 3.87
CA GLU A 224 -18.31 19.42 3.41
C GLU A 224 -18.38 17.89 3.26
N PHE A 225 -19.01 17.21 4.19
CA PHE A 225 -19.25 15.76 4.11
C PHE A 225 -20.12 15.41 2.88
N TYR A 226 -21.18 16.16 2.65
CA TYR A 226 -22.06 15.96 1.50
C TYR A 226 -21.32 16.15 0.18
N ILE A 227 -20.47 17.19 0.08
CA ILE A 227 -19.63 17.43 -1.10
C ILE A 227 -18.63 16.30 -1.31
N ALA A 228 -17.98 15.83 -0.25
CA ALA A 228 -17.02 14.72 -0.30
C ALA A 228 -17.69 13.43 -0.76
N VAL A 229 -18.85 13.10 -0.23
CA VAL A 229 -19.62 11.91 -0.62
C VAL A 229 -20.06 12.00 -2.08
N LYS A 230 -20.56 13.15 -2.52
CA LYS A 230 -20.92 13.37 -3.92
C LYS A 230 -19.74 13.17 -4.86
N LYS A 231 -18.57 13.70 -4.51
CA LYS A 231 -17.36 13.55 -5.32
C LYS A 231 -16.94 12.08 -5.42
N GLU A 232 -17.02 11.33 -4.34
CA GLU A 232 -16.69 9.90 -4.33
C GLU A 232 -17.70 9.07 -5.17
N ILE A 233 -18.98 9.37 -5.06
CA ILE A 233 -20.01 8.73 -5.88
C ILE A 233 -19.77 9.00 -7.38
N ALA A 234 -19.44 10.24 -7.74
CA ALA A 234 -19.11 10.60 -9.13
C ALA A 234 -17.89 9.82 -9.63
N THR A 235 -16.83 9.72 -8.83
CA THR A 235 -15.64 8.93 -9.15
C THR A 235 -15.97 7.45 -9.33
N TYR A 236 -16.81 6.90 -8.46
CA TYR A 236 -17.27 5.51 -8.56
C TYR A 236 -18.10 5.28 -9.84
N GLN A 237 -19.00 6.20 -10.16
CA GLN A 237 -19.80 6.14 -11.40
C GLN A 237 -18.92 6.18 -12.65
N GLU A 238 -17.90 7.04 -12.68
CA GLU A 238 -16.93 7.10 -13.79
C GLU A 238 -16.19 5.77 -13.97
N LYS A 239 -15.79 5.14 -12.86
CA LYS A 239 -15.14 3.82 -12.90
C LYS A 239 -16.09 2.76 -13.44
N CYS A 240 -17.35 2.74 -13.00
CA CYS A 240 -18.37 1.83 -13.50
C CYS A 240 -18.63 2.04 -14.99
N ASP A 241 -18.77 3.28 -15.45
CA ASP A 241 -18.96 3.63 -16.86
C ASP A 241 -17.77 3.19 -17.71
N TYR A 242 -16.55 3.37 -17.20
CA TYR A 242 -15.34 2.89 -17.87
C TYR A 242 -15.36 1.36 -18.04
N LEU A 243 -15.72 0.61 -17.00
CA LEU A 243 -15.83 -0.85 -17.06
C LEU A 243 -16.90 -1.33 -18.02
N ILE A 244 -18.05 -0.65 -18.07
CA ILE A 244 -19.14 -0.96 -19.00
C ILE A 244 -18.70 -0.71 -20.45
N LYS A 245 -18.02 0.40 -20.70
CA LYS A 245 -17.50 0.73 -22.06
C LYS A 245 -16.38 -0.20 -22.51
N SER A 246 -15.63 -0.75 -21.56
CA SER A 246 -14.54 -1.71 -21.81
C SER A 246 -15.08 -3.14 -21.80
N SER A 247 -15.99 -3.47 -22.71
CA SER A 247 -16.72 -4.75 -22.76
C SER A 247 -15.86 -6.01 -22.93
N SER A 248 -14.55 -5.88 -23.10
CA SER A 248 -13.57 -6.96 -23.15
C SER A 248 -12.94 -7.32 -21.79
N GLN A 249 -13.35 -6.66 -20.71
CA GLN A 249 -12.84 -6.91 -19.37
C GLN A 249 -13.42 -8.20 -18.79
N SER A 250 -12.53 -9.06 -18.23
CA SER A 250 -12.96 -10.28 -17.56
C SER A 250 -13.68 -10.00 -16.24
N PRO A 251 -14.60 -10.88 -15.79
CA PRO A 251 -15.27 -10.73 -14.49
C PRO A 251 -14.30 -10.54 -13.32
N ALA A 252 -13.14 -11.18 -13.35
CA ALA A 252 -12.10 -11.06 -12.34
C ALA A 252 -11.50 -9.64 -12.25
N VAL A 253 -11.48 -8.89 -13.34
CA VAL A 253 -11.04 -7.49 -13.36
C VAL A 253 -12.13 -6.59 -12.78
N MET A 254 -13.39 -6.87 -13.08
CA MET A 254 -14.53 -6.14 -12.51
C MET A 254 -14.60 -6.28 -11.00
N ASP A 255 -14.37 -7.49 -10.46
CA ASP A 255 -14.38 -7.75 -9.02
C ASP A 255 -13.30 -6.95 -8.27
N ARG A 256 -12.16 -6.68 -8.88
CA ARG A 256 -11.10 -5.84 -8.30
C ARG A 256 -11.49 -4.37 -8.15
N TRP A 257 -12.44 -3.90 -8.93
CA TRP A 257 -12.87 -2.49 -8.90
C TRP A 257 -14.05 -2.25 -7.96
N VAL A 258 -14.77 -3.30 -7.59
CA VAL A 258 -15.95 -3.24 -6.72
C VAL A 258 -15.59 -3.41 -5.24
N LEU A 259 -14.41 -3.94 -4.91
CA LEU A 259 -13.87 -4.07 -3.56
C LEU A 259 -12.93 -2.91 -3.23
#